data_740f6f3800c147d5adadc9a6dcb8da55
#
_entry.id   740f6f3800c147d5adadc9a6dcb8da55
#
_cell.length_a   1.000
_cell.length_b   1.000
_cell.length_c   1.000
_cell.angle_alpha   90.00
_cell.angle_beta   90.00
_cell.angle_gamma   90.00
#
_symmetry.space_group_name_H-M   'P 1'
#
loop_
_entity.id
_entity.type
_entity.pdbx_description
1 polymer ?
#
loop_
_entity_poly.entity_id
_entity_poly.type
_entity_poly.pdbx_seq_one_letter_code
_entity_poly.pdbx_strand_id
1 'polypeptide(L)'
;CDVAIIGGGYTGLQAAYNLARAGVSVTLIEGSRLGDGASGRNGGQLGTGQRWWPEEMEEKIGYERSKALFDLAEDAKRHLMDFATEHQIDMDYVSGQLSVAHKESYKRYYYENAEIAAFRYDYPHLRFMDREETQERLGSKRFYCGVRDTGTGHIHPLKLLIGLGRVAANAGADIFEMTK
;
A
#
# COMPACT_ATOMS: atom_id res chain seq x y z
N CYS A 1 10.32 30.28 5.74
CA CYS A 1 9.18 29.42 5.48
C CYS A 1 8.25 29.36 6.69
N ASP A 2 6.99 29.05 6.45
CA ASP A 2 6.00 28.93 7.54
C ASP A 2 6.09 27.54 8.19
N VAL A 3 6.41 26.52 7.38
CA VAL A 3 6.55 25.14 7.83
C VAL A 3 7.84 24.54 7.31
N ALA A 4 8.66 24.00 8.22
CA ALA A 4 9.82 23.19 7.90
C ALA A 4 9.50 21.71 8.12
N ILE A 5 9.81 20.87 7.12
CA ILE A 5 9.59 19.42 7.16
C ILE A 5 10.95 18.72 7.13
N ILE A 6 11.16 17.80 8.06
CA ILE A 6 12.40 17.00 8.15
C ILE A 6 12.12 15.59 7.67
N GLY A 7 12.79 15.21 6.58
CA GLY A 7 12.71 13.91 5.93
C GLY A 7 11.88 13.88 4.67
N GLY A 8 12.50 13.47 3.56
CA GLY A 8 11.91 13.35 2.20
C GLY A 8 11.32 11.96 1.90
N GLY A 9 10.72 11.30 2.90
CA GLY A 9 9.93 10.08 2.70
C GLY A 9 8.50 10.37 2.24
N TYR A 10 7.69 9.35 2.03
CA TYR A 10 6.29 9.50 1.60
C TYR A 10 5.51 10.50 2.45
N THR A 11 5.61 10.40 3.78
CA THR A 11 4.89 11.29 4.70
C THR A 11 5.31 12.75 4.54
N GLY A 12 6.63 13.01 4.51
CA GLY A 12 7.15 14.37 4.41
C GLY A 12 6.82 15.01 3.06
N LEU A 13 6.99 14.28 1.97
CA LEU A 13 6.68 14.79 0.62
C LEU A 13 5.18 15.01 0.43
N GLN A 14 4.32 14.13 0.96
CA GLN A 14 2.88 14.32 0.89
C GLN A 14 2.42 15.50 1.73
N ALA A 15 3.01 15.72 2.91
CA ALA A 15 2.76 16.91 3.73
C ALA A 15 3.22 18.17 2.99
N ALA A 16 4.42 18.16 2.40
CA ALA A 16 4.95 19.28 1.63
C ALA A 16 4.03 19.65 0.46
N TYR A 17 3.58 18.67 -0.31
CA TYR A 17 2.63 18.88 -1.41
C TYR A 17 1.33 19.53 -0.94
N ASN A 18 0.68 18.96 0.09
CA ASN A 18 -0.62 19.47 0.53
C ASN A 18 -0.54 20.86 1.12
N LEU A 19 0.50 21.15 1.89
CA LEU A 19 0.71 22.49 2.46
C LEU A 19 1.03 23.53 1.38
N ALA A 20 1.95 23.24 0.48
CA ALA A 20 2.30 24.13 -0.62
C ALA A 20 1.09 24.43 -1.52
N ARG A 21 0.31 23.40 -1.86
CA ARG A 21 -0.94 23.56 -2.60
C ARG A 21 -1.97 24.44 -1.87
N ALA A 22 -1.95 24.46 -0.54
CA ALA A 22 -2.79 25.34 0.28
C ALA A 22 -2.22 26.76 0.44
N GLY A 23 -1.11 27.09 -0.25
CA GLY A 23 -0.49 28.42 -0.22
C GLY A 23 0.44 28.66 0.98
N VAL A 24 0.81 27.61 1.73
CA VAL A 24 1.75 27.68 2.84
C VAL A 24 3.18 27.64 2.30
N SER A 25 4.06 28.52 2.77
CA SER A 25 5.50 28.47 2.43
C SER A 25 6.18 27.29 3.13
N VAL A 26 6.61 26.30 2.35
CA VAL A 26 7.14 25.02 2.87
C VAL A 26 8.58 24.81 2.43
N THR A 27 9.44 24.45 3.39
CA THR A 27 10.79 23.96 3.12
C THR A 27 10.93 22.54 3.68
N LEU A 28 11.30 21.59 2.79
CA LEU A 28 11.61 20.20 3.16
C LEU A 28 13.12 19.98 3.11
N ILE A 29 13.65 19.38 4.18
CA ILE A 29 15.07 19.06 4.32
C ILE A 29 15.21 17.55 4.40
N GLU A 30 16.02 16.97 3.48
CA GLU A 30 16.40 15.55 3.45
C GLU A 30 17.90 15.39 3.69
N GLY A 31 18.26 14.56 4.67
CA GLY A 31 19.66 14.36 5.07
C GLY A 31 20.50 13.61 4.04
N SER A 32 19.87 12.88 3.14
CA SER A 32 20.49 12.15 2.04
C SER A 32 19.84 12.52 0.71
N ARG A 33 19.68 11.59 -0.22
CA ARG A 33 18.88 11.78 -1.43
C ARG A 33 17.48 11.26 -1.23
N LEU A 34 16.51 11.80 -1.94
CA LEU A 34 15.17 11.26 -2.01
C LEU A 34 15.23 9.78 -2.45
N GLY A 35 14.71 8.91 -1.61
CA GLY A 35 14.70 7.48 -1.86
C GLY A 35 15.82 6.66 -1.20
N ASP A 36 16.81 7.29 -0.60
CA ASP A 36 17.86 6.57 0.15
C ASP A 36 17.33 5.93 1.45
N GLY A 37 16.20 6.39 1.96
CA GLY A 37 15.51 5.83 3.12
C GLY A 37 14.54 4.69 2.78
N ALA A 38 13.76 4.25 3.78
CA ALA A 38 12.82 3.13 3.67
C ALA A 38 11.75 3.31 2.58
N SER A 39 11.33 4.56 2.31
CA SER A 39 10.31 4.84 1.30
C SER A 39 10.75 4.50 -0.13
N GLY A 40 12.04 4.57 -0.43
CA GLY A 40 12.58 4.17 -1.74
C GLY A 40 13.07 2.72 -1.80
N ARG A 41 13.11 2.00 -0.67
CA ARG A 41 13.77 0.69 -0.53
C ARG A 41 12.88 -0.42 0.02
N ASN A 42 11.57 -0.28 -0.12
CA ASN A 42 10.61 -1.31 0.26
C ASN A 42 10.22 -2.19 -0.92
N GLY A 43 9.46 -3.25 -0.66
CA GLY A 43 9.02 -4.21 -1.69
C GLY A 43 7.87 -3.73 -2.57
N GLY A 44 7.35 -2.53 -2.34
CA GLY A 44 6.30 -1.92 -3.17
C GLY A 44 4.93 -2.57 -3.09
N GLN A 45 4.66 -3.44 -2.11
CA GLN A 45 3.35 -4.03 -1.97
C GLN A 45 2.31 -2.97 -1.63
N LEU A 46 1.28 -2.90 -2.47
CA LEU A 46 0.09 -2.10 -2.26
C LEU A 46 -1.03 -3.03 -1.81
N GLY A 47 -1.00 -3.34 -0.51
CA GLY A 47 -1.87 -4.35 0.10
C GLY A 47 -3.24 -3.81 0.53
N THR A 48 -4.10 -4.74 0.93
CA THR A 48 -5.43 -4.50 1.47
C THR A 48 -5.41 -4.62 2.99
N GLY A 49 -6.21 -3.81 3.66
CA GLY A 49 -6.41 -3.86 5.10
C GLY A 49 -5.20 -3.39 5.91
N GLN A 50 -5.10 -3.92 7.11
CA GLN A 50 -4.08 -3.59 8.09
C GLN A 50 -3.08 -4.73 8.25
N ARG A 51 -2.15 -4.61 9.23
CA ARG A 51 -1.15 -5.63 9.52
C ARG A 51 -1.75 -6.97 9.95
N TRP A 52 -2.85 -6.93 10.68
CA TRP A 52 -3.58 -8.12 11.12
C TRP A 52 -4.71 -8.45 10.15
N TRP A 53 -5.01 -9.74 10.04
CA TRP A 53 -6.21 -10.17 9.35
C TRP A 53 -7.46 -9.63 10.04
N PRO A 54 -8.56 -9.42 9.31
CA PRO A 54 -9.80 -8.88 9.87
C PRO A 54 -10.26 -9.56 11.15
N GLU A 55 -10.24 -10.90 11.19
CA GLU A 55 -10.63 -11.69 12.37
C GLU A 55 -9.78 -11.37 13.61
N GLU A 56 -8.46 -11.34 13.44
CA GLU A 56 -7.53 -11.02 14.53
C GLU A 56 -7.74 -9.59 15.04
N MET A 57 -8.13 -8.70 14.15
CA MET A 57 -8.41 -7.32 14.49
C MET A 57 -9.74 -7.20 15.23
N GLU A 58 -10.77 -7.93 14.79
CA GLU A 58 -12.07 -7.97 15.46
C GLU A 58 -11.96 -8.47 16.91
N GLU A 59 -11.15 -9.51 17.15
CA GLU A 59 -10.88 -10.00 18.52
C GLU A 59 -10.28 -8.93 19.43
N LYS A 60 -9.46 -8.03 18.87
CA LYS A 60 -8.75 -7.00 19.66
C LYS A 60 -9.56 -5.73 19.89
N ILE A 61 -10.30 -5.27 18.90
CA ILE A 61 -10.91 -3.93 18.90
C ILE A 61 -12.40 -3.93 18.52
N GLY A 62 -12.99 -5.08 18.25
CA GLY A 62 -14.38 -5.25 17.82
C GLY A 62 -14.59 -4.96 16.33
N TYR A 63 -15.72 -5.45 15.81
CA TYR A 63 -16.05 -5.39 14.38
C TYR A 63 -16.10 -3.96 13.82
N GLU A 64 -16.82 -3.05 14.47
CA GLU A 64 -17.03 -1.68 13.97
C GLU A 64 -15.71 -0.93 13.72
N ARG A 65 -14.78 -1.04 14.68
CA ARG A 65 -13.46 -0.41 14.55
C ARG A 65 -12.58 -1.12 13.53
N SER A 66 -12.68 -2.44 13.46
CA SER A 66 -11.97 -3.26 12.48
C SER A 66 -12.42 -2.93 11.07
N LYS A 67 -13.73 -2.83 10.84
CA LYS A 67 -14.32 -2.44 9.55
C LYS A 67 -13.90 -1.02 9.16
N ALA A 68 -13.97 -0.07 10.07
CA ALA A 68 -13.56 1.31 9.81
C ALA A 68 -12.07 1.42 9.42
N LEU A 69 -11.19 0.65 10.07
CA LEU A 69 -9.77 0.61 9.70
C LEU A 69 -9.52 -0.09 8.37
N PHE A 70 -10.32 -1.11 8.05
CA PHE A 70 -10.25 -1.76 6.74
C PHE A 70 -10.66 -0.80 5.63
N ASP A 71 -11.79 -0.13 5.79
CA ASP A 71 -12.31 0.85 4.82
C ASP A 71 -11.32 2.02 4.64
N LEU A 72 -10.73 2.50 5.73
CA LEU A 72 -9.68 3.53 5.65
C LEU A 72 -8.47 3.07 4.82
N ALA A 73 -8.07 1.81 4.94
CA ALA A 73 -6.96 1.27 4.15
C ALA A 73 -7.33 1.17 2.65
N GLU A 74 -8.55 0.78 2.33
CA GLU A 74 -9.05 0.76 0.96
C GLU A 74 -9.16 2.18 0.36
N ASP A 75 -9.63 3.14 1.15
CA ASP A 75 -9.67 4.55 0.75
C ASP A 75 -8.27 5.12 0.51
N ALA A 76 -7.32 4.80 1.37
CA ALA A 76 -5.93 5.23 1.22
C ALA A 76 -5.28 4.66 -0.06
N LYS A 77 -5.56 3.39 -0.37
CA LYS A 77 -5.10 2.74 -1.60
C LYS A 77 -5.69 3.40 -2.84
N ARG A 78 -6.99 3.66 -2.85
CA ARG A 78 -7.69 4.37 -3.92
C ARG A 78 -7.13 5.78 -4.10
N HIS A 79 -6.98 6.52 -3.00
CA HIS A 79 -6.38 7.85 -3.04
C HIS A 79 -4.98 7.87 -3.65
N LEU A 80 -4.14 6.88 -3.32
CA LEU A 80 -2.80 6.75 -3.93
C LEU A 80 -2.87 6.53 -5.44
N MET A 81 -3.76 5.65 -5.90
CA MET A 81 -3.92 5.36 -7.33
C MET A 81 -4.44 6.57 -8.10
N ASP A 82 -5.43 7.26 -7.54
CA ASP A 82 -6.00 8.49 -8.12
C ASP A 82 -4.95 9.59 -8.18
N PHE A 83 -4.19 9.79 -7.12
CA PHE A 83 -3.10 10.74 -7.04
C PHE A 83 -2.01 10.47 -8.10
N ALA A 84 -1.59 9.20 -8.22
CA ALA A 84 -0.60 8.82 -9.22
C ALA A 84 -1.10 9.07 -10.66
N THR A 85 -2.38 8.81 -10.90
CA THR A 85 -3.03 9.06 -12.19
C THR A 85 -3.13 10.55 -12.49
N GLU A 86 -3.64 11.36 -11.55
CA GLU A 86 -3.79 12.82 -11.67
C GLU A 86 -2.46 13.50 -12.00
N HIS A 87 -1.39 13.07 -11.31
CA HIS A 87 -0.07 13.66 -11.44
C HIS A 87 0.85 12.95 -12.43
N GLN A 88 0.34 11.99 -13.20
CA GLN A 88 1.07 11.24 -14.20
C GLN A 88 2.36 10.60 -13.65
N ILE A 89 2.24 9.98 -12.48
CA ILE A 89 3.33 9.23 -11.86
C ILE A 89 3.26 7.79 -12.34
N ASP A 90 4.14 7.44 -13.27
CA ASP A 90 4.32 6.04 -13.66
C ASP A 90 5.10 5.30 -12.59
N MET A 91 4.38 4.51 -11.80
CA MET A 91 4.94 3.73 -10.69
C MET A 91 5.02 2.23 -10.98
N ASP A 92 4.96 1.83 -12.26
CA ASP A 92 4.98 0.43 -12.70
C ASP A 92 3.95 -0.45 -11.97
N TYR A 93 2.73 0.04 -11.79
CA TYR A 93 1.71 -0.73 -11.07
C TYR A 93 1.36 -2.03 -11.78
N VAL A 94 1.43 -3.14 -11.02
CA VAL A 94 0.97 -4.46 -11.47
C VAL A 94 -0.07 -4.98 -10.48
N SER A 95 -1.28 -5.26 -10.99
CA SER A 95 -2.40 -5.75 -10.18
C SER A 95 -2.23 -7.21 -9.80
N GLY A 96 -2.69 -7.54 -8.60
CA GLY A 96 -2.85 -8.88 -8.08
C GLY A 96 -1.72 -9.34 -7.16
N GLN A 97 -2.12 -10.14 -6.18
CA GLN A 97 -1.21 -10.81 -5.25
C GLN A 97 -1.70 -12.23 -4.99
N LEU A 98 -0.75 -13.14 -4.78
CA LEU A 98 -1.02 -14.50 -4.36
C LEU A 98 -0.44 -14.72 -2.96
N SER A 99 -1.27 -15.21 -2.05
CA SER A 99 -0.83 -15.76 -0.77
C SER A 99 -1.10 -17.24 -0.76
N VAL A 100 -0.08 -18.06 -0.51
CA VAL A 100 -0.17 -19.51 -0.72
C VAL A 100 0.30 -20.31 0.50
N ALA A 101 -0.36 -21.42 0.76
CA ALA A 101 -0.11 -22.30 1.90
C ALA A 101 0.81 -23.45 1.52
N HIS A 102 1.86 -23.66 2.30
CA HIS A 102 2.79 -24.78 2.17
C HIS A 102 2.38 -26.01 3.00
N LYS A 103 1.27 -25.93 3.73
CA LYS A 103 0.67 -27.02 4.52
C LYS A 103 -0.82 -27.13 4.25
N GLU A 104 -1.32 -28.35 4.15
CA GLU A 104 -2.75 -28.60 3.94
C GLU A 104 -3.62 -28.11 5.10
N SER A 105 -3.10 -28.13 6.33
CA SER A 105 -3.81 -27.65 7.52
C SER A 105 -4.24 -26.20 7.47
N TYR A 106 -3.63 -25.40 6.60
CA TYR A 106 -4.02 -24.00 6.41
C TYR A 106 -5.20 -23.80 5.44
N LYS A 107 -5.69 -24.85 4.78
CA LYS A 107 -6.75 -24.74 3.77
C LYS A 107 -8.00 -24.10 4.32
N ARG A 108 -8.45 -24.54 5.50
CA ARG A 108 -9.64 -23.98 6.16
C ARG A 108 -9.47 -22.49 6.45
N TYR A 109 -8.35 -22.09 7.01
CA TYR A 109 -8.02 -20.69 7.32
C TYR A 109 -8.06 -19.80 6.08
N TYR A 110 -7.44 -20.21 4.97
CA TYR A 110 -7.44 -19.44 3.73
C TYR A 110 -8.84 -19.32 3.11
N TYR A 111 -9.64 -20.39 3.20
CA TYR A 111 -11.01 -20.39 2.72
C TYR A 111 -11.89 -19.45 3.56
N GLU A 112 -11.89 -19.56 4.88
CA GLU A 112 -12.67 -18.73 5.80
C GLU A 112 -12.30 -17.24 5.67
N ASN A 113 -11.02 -16.91 5.50
CA ASN A 113 -10.60 -15.53 5.27
C ASN A 113 -11.16 -14.94 3.98
N ALA A 114 -11.22 -15.70 2.89
CA ALA A 114 -11.82 -15.22 1.65
C ALA A 114 -13.33 -14.96 1.82
N GLU A 115 -14.05 -15.86 2.50
CA GLU A 115 -15.47 -15.71 2.80
C GLU A 115 -15.74 -14.49 3.70
N ILE A 116 -14.95 -14.32 4.76
CA ILE A 116 -15.07 -13.17 5.67
C ILE A 116 -14.81 -11.87 4.95
N ALA A 117 -13.76 -11.80 4.13
CA ALA A 117 -13.46 -10.62 3.34
C ALA A 117 -14.64 -10.26 2.42
N ALA A 118 -15.22 -11.23 1.72
CA ALA A 118 -16.30 -11.00 0.79
C ALA A 118 -17.61 -10.58 1.48
N PHE A 119 -18.04 -11.32 2.53
CA PHE A 119 -19.38 -11.16 3.10
C PHE A 119 -19.45 -10.20 4.28
N ARG A 120 -18.35 -10.01 5.00
CA ARG A 120 -18.33 -9.21 6.22
C ARG A 120 -17.62 -7.87 6.04
N TYR A 121 -16.65 -7.82 5.11
CA TYR A 121 -15.89 -6.60 4.83
C TYR A 121 -16.21 -5.96 3.48
N ASP A 122 -17.19 -6.50 2.73
CA ASP A 122 -17.58 -6.02 1.39
C ASP A 122 -16.39 -5.99 0.41
N TYR A 123 -15.49 -6.97 0.55
CA TYR A 123 -14.28 -7.06 -0.26
C TYR A 123 -14.29 -8.31 -1.16
N PRO A 124 -14.84 -8.23 -2.37
CA PRO A 124 -15.03 -9.38 -3.26
C PRO A 124 -13.76 -9.78 -4.03
N HIS A 125 -12.67 -9.07 -3.81
CA HIS A 125 -11.43 -9.24 -4.59
C HIS A 125 -10.56 -10.40 -4.11
N LEU A 126 -10.76 -10.88 -2.87
CA LEU A 126 -10.02 -11.98 -2.29
C LEU A 126 -10.74 -13.30 -2.58
N ARG A 127 -10.14 -14.16 -3.41
CA ARG A 127 -10.72 -15.43 -3.81
C ARG A 127 -9.84 -16.62 -3.41
N PHE A 128 -10.44 -17.61 -2.78
CA PHE A 128 -9.78 -18.88 -2.48
C PHE A 128 -9.43 -19.64 -3.77
N MET A 129 -8.26 -20.28 -3.78
CA MET A 129 -7.79 -21.20 -4.80
C MET A 129 -7.50 -22.55 -4.16
N ASP A 130 -8.02 -23.60 -4.74
CA ASP A 130 -7.71 -24.96 -4.33
C ASP A 130 -6.26 -25.38 -4.71
N ARG A 131 -5.95 -26.65 -4.48
CA ARG A 131 -4.59 -27.16 -4.74
C ARG A 131 -4.25 -27.15 -6.23
N GLU A 132 -5.17 -27.57 -7.07
CA GLU A 132 -4.95 -27.70 -8.50
C GLU A 132 -4.70 -26.31 -9.13
N GLU A 133 -5.59 -25.38 -8.90
CA GLU A 133 -5.44 -24.00 -9.38
C GLU A 133 -4.17 -23.32 -8.83
N THR A 134 -3.86 -23.53 -7.54
CA THR A 134 -2.67 -22.93 -6.94
C THR A 134 -1.39 -23.48 -7.58
N GLN A 135 -1.32 -24.78 -7.82
CA GLN A 135 -0.16 -25.43 -8.43
C GLN A 135 0.01 -25.04 -9.90
N GLU A 136 -1.08 -24.95 -10.65
CA GLU A 136 -1.07 -24.50 -12.05
C GLU A 136 -0.52 -23.09 -12.16
N ARG A 137 -1.04 -22.15 -11.35
CA ARG A 137 -0.61 -20.73 -11.40
C ARG A 137 0.84 -20.49 -11.02
N LEU A 138 1.35 -21.30 -10.09
CA LEU A 138 2.71 -21.15 -9.60
C LEU A 138 3.74 -22.00 -10.33
N GLY A 139 3.30 -22.95 -11.14
CA GLY A 139 4.18 -23.96 -11.74
C GLY A 139 4.87 -24.86 -10.71
N SER A 140 4.28 -25.02 -9.53
CA SER A 140 4.91 -25.72 -8.40
C SER A 140 3.92 -26.61 -7.64
N LYS A 141 4.31 -27.87 -7.43
CA LYS A 141 3.52 -28.84 -6.64
C LYS A 141 3.66 -28.69 -5.13
N ARG A 142 4.45 -27.72 -4.65
CA ARG A 142 4.79 -27.53 -3.23
C ARG A 142 3.61 -27.01 -2.40
N PHE A 143 2.68 -26.29 -3.01
CA PHE A 143 1.62 -25.58 -2.31
C PHE A 143 0.29 -26.34 -2.38
N TYR A 144 -0.50 -26.20 -1.31
CA TYR A 144 -1.74 -26.95 -1.09
C TYR A 144 -3.00 -26.12 -1.38
N CYS A 145 -2.93 -24.83 -1.26
CA CYS A 145 -4.01 -23.89 -1.54
C CYS A 145 -3.47 -22.47 -1.48
N GLY A 146 -4.32 -21.50 -1.76
CA GLY A 146 -3.99 -20.09 -1.60
C GLY A 146 -5.22 -19.19 -1.73
N VAL A 147 -4.96 -17.91 -1.68
CA VAL A 147 -5.91 -16.88 -2.11
C VAL A 147 -5.28 -15.99 -3.16
N ARG A 148 -6.08 -15.58 -4.10
CA ARG A 148 -5.75 -14.54 -5.08
C ARG A 148 -6.49 -13.27 -4.71
N ASP A 149 -5.77 -12.20 -4.55
CA ASP A 149 -6.31 -10.88 -4.30
C ASP A 149 -6.12 -10.00 -5.54
N THR A 150 -7.21 -9.60 -6.18
CA THR A 150 -7.19 -8.73 -7.38
C THR A 150 -7.36 -7.26 -7.06
N GLY A 151 -7.72 -6.92 -5.83
CA GLY A 151 -7.82 -5.56 -5.33
C GLY A 151 -6.52 -4.99 -4.79
N THR A 152 -5.45 -5.80 -4.81
CA THR A 152 -4.08 -5.40 -4.41
C THR A 152 -3.14 -5.38 -5.60
N GLY A 153 -1.88 -5.05 -5.35
CA GLY A 153 -0.85 -5.11 -6.37
C GLY A 153 0.52 -4.75 -5.82
N HIS A 154 1.42 -4.44 -6.71
CA HIS A 154 2.72 -3.87 -6.35
C HIS A 154 3.11 -2.73 -7.29
N ILE A 155 3.98 -1.89 -6.80
CA ILE A 155 4.49 -0.69 -7.48
C ILE A 155 6.01 -0.66 -7.42
N HIS A 156 6.62 0.22 -8.18
CA HIS A 156 8.01 0.60 -8.01
C HIS A 156 8.12 1.75 -7.00
N PRO A 157 8.50 1.49 -5.74
CA PRO A 157 8.39 2.49 -4.65
C PRO A 157 9.25 3.74 -4.89
N LEU A 158 10.43 3.57 -5.48
CA LEU A 158 11.29 4.72 -5.79
C LEU A 158 10.69 5.60 -6.89
N LYS A 159 10.07 5.04 -7.92
CA LYS A 159 9.37 5.82 -8.95
C LYS A 159 8.23 6.65 -8.34
N LEU A 160 7.42 6.04 -7.47
CA LEU A 160 6.38 6.76 -6.74
C LEU A 160 6.99 7.91 -5.91
N LEU A 161 8.05 7.65 -5.16
CA LEU A 161 8.66 8.64 -4.29
C LEU A 161 9.23 9.84 -5.07
N ILE A 162 9.98 9.57 -6.14
CA ILE A 162 10.54 10.64 -6.99
C ILE A 162 9.42 11.42 -7.69
N GLY A 163 8.38 10.71 -8.14
CA GLY A 163 7.18 11.35 -8.70
C GLY A 163 6.52 12.29 -7.70
N LEU A 164 6.35 11.86 -6.46
CA LEU A 164 5.79 12.68 -5.38
C LEU A 164 6.67 13.89 -5.07
N GLY A 165 8.02 13.73 -5.03
CA GLY A 165 8.95 14.84 -4.86
C GLY A 165 8.81 15.89 -5.95
N ARG A 166 8.70 15.46 -7.22
CA ARG A 166 8.44 16.36 -8.35
C ARG A 166 7.12 17.11 -8.19
N VAL A 167 6.07 16.42 -7.78
CA VAL A 167 4.75 17.01 -7.58
C VAL A 167 4.77 18.04 -6.44
N ALA A 168 5.43 17.75 -5.33
CA ALA A 168 5.59 18.68 -4.21
C ALA A 168 6.38 19.94 -4.62
N ALA A 169 7.48 19.79 -5.34
CA ALA A 169 8.26 20.91 -5.86
C ALA A 169 7.45 21.77 -6.84
N ASN A 170 6.70 21.15 -7.75
CA ASN A 170 5.82 21.86 -8.70
C ASN A 170 4.68 22.61 -7.99
N ALA A 171 4.24 22.15 -6.82
CA ALA A 171 3.26 22.83 -5.98
C ALA A 171 3.85 24.03 -5.22
N GLY A 172 5.17 24.25 -5.26
CA GLY A 172 5.87 25.37 -4.63
C GLY A 172 6.61 25.02 -3.33
N ALA A 173 6.79 23.75 -3.00
CA ALA A 173 7.64 23.37 -1.86
C ALA A 173 9.13 23.46 -2.24
N ASP A 174 9.94 24.10 -1.41
CA ASP A 174 11.41 24.06 -1.52
C ASP A 174 11.94 22.75 -0.93
N ILE A 175 12.66 21.96 -1.75
CA ILE A 175 13.20 20.65 -1.33
C ILE A 175 14.73 20.71 -1.39
N PHE A 176 15.37 20.47 -0.25
CA PHE A 176 16.82 20.44 -0.12
C PHE A 176 17.29 19.03 0.30
N GLU A 177 18.02 18.39 -0.61
CA GLU A 177 18.69 17.11 -0.36
C GLU A 177 20.09 17.34 0.26
N MET A 178 20.72 16.26 0.78
CA MET A 178 22.07 16.28 1.38
C MET A 178 22.25 17.33 2.46
N THR A 179 21.18 17.69 3.14
CA THR A 179 21.16 18.74 4.17
C THR A 179 20.93 18.10 5.54
N LYS A 180 21.90 18.24 6.47
CA LYS A 180 21.91 17.67 7.82
C LYS A 180 21.73 18.74 8.88
#